data_4fcdc2adce62ee998a996ffc63fc76a8
#
_entry.id   4fcdc2adce62ee998a996ffc63fc76a8
#
_cell.length_a   1.000
_cell.length_b   1.000
_cell.length_c   1.000
_cell.angle_alpha   90.00
_cell.angle_beta   90.00
_cell.angle_gamma   90.00
#
_symmetry.space_group_name_H-M   'P 1'
#
loop_
_entity.id
_entity.type
_entity.pdbx_description
1 polymer ?
#
loop_
_entity_poly.entity_id
_entity_poly.type
_entity_poly.pdbx_seq_one_letter_code
_entity_poly.pdbx_strand_id
1 'polypeptide(L)'
;MKKIKLYILLRSISKDEFDELQDFILSPVFNKDSTVISLYDFLKLNYDAAMKGSLSKEEIYRYVFGEEKFNETKYWKLTSGLSKLIDKYLMYQFYEKDSYYQKNLLLDIYRTRNVPKLFETLSKEIRRSFDSEFNKGLSFYFNRTHYYFQKLSYLGDENIDEFEVDLKKMFEDLRMFFIMTNITSVSIISNFKEGFIKDAKKEIWMFDEILEYLTKNKNKVKKENHIVYIFFLIILIKLDPAKEKFYFEIKDRLHNDRDKYSINLLRHILINLFDYAVKKFITGNEKFLKEIYFINKVMDENELTLFGEFIQGGYFYSVVEHSALLGEIEWAEEFIGKYGKYLNEDYRESGLNLAKARVSFELNDFDSSLMHLIKVDNLDHYFYLSHKVLLLQNFYEKKDFESIDRVLETAKKYLKRRIEISDELKENFVKFFDYFRKLKATATTRIYLSKNLYKELSGEKFFIYQKWLLKKSKELALPQRL
;
A
#
# COMPACT_ATOMS: atom_id res chain seq x y z
N MET A 1 -26.16 17.04 -0.46
CA MET A 1 -25.45 17.08 -1.77
C MET A 1 -24.16 16.27 -1.85
N LYS A 2 -23.53 15.85 -0.72
CA LYS A 2 -22.25 15.11 -0.71
C LYS A 2 -22.16 13.84 -1.59
N LYS A 3 -23.27 13.22 -1.99
CA LYS A 3 -23.33 12.01 -2.82
C LYS A 3 -23.61 12.25 -4.32
N ILE A 4 -23.68 13.51 -4.77
CA ILE A 4 -23.92 13.83 -6.19
C ILE A 4 -22.61 13.64 -6.95
N LYS A 5 -22.64 12.95 -8.10
CA LYS A 5 -21.45 12.65 -8.94
C LYS A 5 -20.59 13.88 -9.21
N LEU A 6 -21.22 15.03 -9.54
CA LEU A 6 -20.51 16.28 -9.81
C LEU A 6 -19.57 16.66 -8.63
N TYR A 7 -20.08 16.67 -7.39
CA TYR A 7 -19.27 17.05 -6.23
C TYR A 7 -18.19 16.03 -5.86
N ILE A 8 -18.41 14.75 -6.21
CA ILE A 8 -17.36 13.72 -6.08
C ILE A 8 -16.22 14.02 -7.06
N LEU A 9 -16.56 14.30 -8.32
CA LEU A 9 -15.59 14.63 -9.36
C LEU A 9 -14.82 15.92 -9.04
N LEU A 10 -15.53 16.99 -8.62
CA LEU A 10 -14.89 18.25 -8.26
C LEU A 10 -13.85 18.11 -7.14
N ARG A 11 -14.09 17.20 -6.17
CA ARG A 11 -13.14 16.92 -5.08
C ARG A 11 -11.99 16.02 -5.50
N SER A 12 -12.09 15.34 -6.63
CA SER A 12 -11.03 14.46 -7.14
C SER A 12 -10.01 15.20 -8.03
N ILE A 13 -10.24 16.47 -8.31
CA ILE A 13 -9.34 17.34 -9.09
C ILE A 13 -8.74 18.42 -8.19
N SER A 14 -7.50 18.79 -8.44
CA SER A 14 -6.83 19.90 -7.77
C SER A 14 -7.42 21.23 -8.20
N LYS A 15 -7.04 22.32 -7.51
CA LYS A 15 -7.45 23.65 -7.90
C LYS A 15 -6.89 24.04 -9.27
N ASP A 16 -5.66 23.70 -9.55
CA ASP A 16 -5.01 23.96 -10.83
C ASP A 16 -5.71 23.21 -11.97
N GLU A 17 -6.03 21.93 -11.78
CA GLU A 17 -6.81 21.13 -12.73
C GLU A 17 -8.23 21.70 -12.92
N PHE A 18 -8.84 22.25 -11.86
CA PHE A 18 -10.14 22.92 -11.98
C PHE A 18 -10.05 24.19 -12.82
N ASP A 19 -8.98 24.97 -12.68
CA ASP A 19 -8.76 26.17 -13.48
C ASP A 19 -8.45 25.83 -14.96
N GLU A 20 -7.63 24.79 -15.24
CA GLU A 20 -7.36 24.28 -16.58
C GLU A 20 -8.62 23.70 -17.28
N LEU A 21 -9.54 23.12 -16.52
CA LEU A 21 -10.82 22.62 -17.02
C LEU A 21 -11.63 23.69 -17.76
N GLN A 22 -11.41 24.98 -17.47
CA GLN A 22 -12.07 26.09 -18.13
C GLN A 22 -11.88 26.08 -19.64
N ASP A 23 -10.64 25.90 -20.12
CA ASP A 23 -10.32 25.89 -21.55
C ASP A 23 -11.00 24.72 -22.25
N PHE A 24 -11.09 23.58 -21.55
CA PHE A 24 -11.78 22.40 -22.06
C PHE A 24 -13.29 22.61 -22.18
N ILE A 25 -13.91 23.26 -21.19
CA ILE A 25 -15.35 23.59 -21.18
C ILE A 25 -15.70 24.66 -22.21
N LEU A 26 -14.84 25.63 -22.42
CA LEU A 26 -15.03 26.68 -23.42
C LEU A 26 -14.76 26.21 -24.86
N SER A 27 -14.09 25.10 -25.03
CA SER A 27 -13.80 24.56 -26.35
C SER A 27 -15.07 24.09 -27.07
N PRO A 28 -15.40 24.64 -28.26
CA PRO A 28 -16.57 24.24 -29.02
C PRO A 28 -16.48 22.81 -29.58
N VAL A 29 -15.31 22.19 -29.53
CA VAL A 29 -15.09 20.78 -29.89
C VAL A 29 -15.67 19.86 -28.80
N PHE A 30 -15.53 20.22 -27.53
CA PHE A 30 -15.94 19.38 -26.41
C PHE A 30 -17.31 19.76 -25.84
N ASN A 31 -17.65 21.05 -25.88
CA ASN A 31 -18.89 21.56 -25.32
C ASN A 31 -19.54 22.62 -26.25
N LYS A 32 -20.85 22.46 -26.47
CA LYS A 32 -21.68 23.42 -27.19
C LYS A 32 -22.83 23.97 -26.34
N ASP A 33 -22.87 23.58 -25.06
CA ASP A 33 -23.97 23.95 -24.13
C ASP A 33 -23.53 25.13 -23.26
N SER A 34 -24.08 26.30 -23.54
CA SER A 34 -23.78 27.52 -22.80
C SER A 34 -24.24 27.44 -21.34
N THR A 35 -25.27 26.63 -21.02
CA THR A 35 -25.74 26.47 -19.64
C THR A 35 -24.69 25.75 -18.78
N VAL A 36 -23.93 24.83 -19.35
CA VAL A 36 -22.82 24.15 -18.66
C VAL A 36 -21.66 25.11 -18.41
N ILE A 37 -21.39 26.04 -19.33
CA ILE A 37 -20.40 27.12 -19.12
C ILE A 37 -20.84 27.98 -17.93
N SER A 38 -22.09 28.44 -17.92
CA SER A 38 -22.63 29.24 -16.82
C SER A 38 -22.58 28.50 -15.46
N LEU A 39 -22.82 27.18 -15.46
CA LEU A 39 -22.67 26.37 -14.25
C LEU A 39 -21.22 26.37 -13.77
N TYR A 40 -20.26 26.18 -14.67
CA TYR A 40 -18.84 26.18 -14.32
C TYR A 40 -18.42 27.54 -13.74
N ASP A 41 -18.82 28.65 -14.38
CA ASP A 41 -18.52 30.00 -13.91
C ASP A 41 -19.08 30.25 -12.51
N PHE A 42 -20.31 29.80 -12.24
CA PHE A 42 -20.89 29.86 -10.90
C PHE A 42 -20.09 29.10 -9.86
N LEU A 43 -19.66 27.87 -10.19
CA LEU A 43 -18.85 27.04 -9.31
C LEU A 43 -17.46 27.65 -9.08
N LYS A 44 -16.88 28.32 -10.09
CA LYS A 44 -15.61 29.03 -10.00
C LYS A 44 -15.70 30.24 -9.07
N LEU A 45 -16.74 31.04 -9.19
CA LEU A 45 -17.03 32.17 -8.30
C LEU A 45 -17.25 31.73 -6.83
N ASN A 46 -17.76 30.51 -6.62
CA ASN A 46 -18.11 29.98 -5.31
C ASN A 46 -17.28 28.74 -4.96
N TYR A 47 -16.00 28.71 -5.34
CA TYR A 47 -15.16 27.51 -5.31
C TYR A 47 -15.17 26.79 -3.97
N ASP A 48 -14.92 27.51 -2.86
CA ASP A 48 -14.86 26.91 -1.52
C ASP A 48 -16.20 26.29 -1.09
N ALA A 49 -17.31 26.96 -1.41
CA ALA A 49 -18.65 26.47 -1.12
C ALA A 49 -19.00 25.26 -1.99
N ALA A 50 -18.54 25.24 -3.25
CA ALA A 50 -18.67 24.12 -4.16
C ALA A 50 -17.92 22.90 -3.63
N MET A 51 -16.66 23.05 -3.23
CA MET A 51 -15.85 21.95 -2.68
C MET A 51 -16.43 21.41 -1.37
N LYS A 52 -16.99 22.27 -0.51
CA LYS A 52 -17.70 21.84 0.71
C LYS A 52 -19.07 21.22 0.42
N GLY A 53 -19.62 21.42 -0.78
CA GLY A 53 -20.96 20.94 -1.17
C GLY A 53 -22.07 21.66 -0.41
N SER A 54 -21.88 22.96 -0.06
CA SER A 54 -22.81 23.79 0.69
C SER A 54 -23.75 24.62 -0.19
N LEU A 55 -23.52 24.66 -1.51
CA LEU A 55 -24.39 25.39 -2.46
C LEU A 55 -25.76 24.72 -2.59
N SER A 56 -26.84 25.51 -2.57
CA SER A 56 -28.19 24.99 -2.79
C SER A 56 -28.47 24.71 -4.29
N LYS A 57 -29.37 23.79 -4.58
CA LYS A 57 -29.77 23.49 -5.97
C LYS A 57 -30.46 24.70 -6.61
N GLU A 58 -31.21 25.41 -5.82
CA GLU A 58 -32.01 26.58 -6.20
C GLU A 58 -31.11 27.76 -6.57
N GLU A 59 -30.02 28.01 -5.81
CA GLU A 59 -29.03 29.04 -6.13
C GLU A 59 -28.34 28.78 -7.47
N ILE A 60 -27.86 27.56 -7.66
CA ILE A 60 -27.25 27.13 -8.93
C ILE A 60 -28.24 27.30 -10.10
N TYR A 61 -29.47 26.83 -9.91
CA TYR A 61 -30.49 26.88 -10.95
C TYR A 61 -30.85 28.34 -11.34
N ARG A 62 -31.05 29.22 -10.35
CA ARG A 62 -31.32 30.61 -10.57
C ARG A 62 -30.20 31.36 -11.31
N TYR A 63 -28.94 31.05 -10.97
CA TYR A 63 -27.81 31.66 -11.68
C TYR A 63 -27.78 31.27 -13.17
N VAL A 64 -28.06 30.00 -13.48
CA VAL A 64 -27.96 29.47 -14.86
C VAL A 64 -29.19 29.78 -15.70
N PHE A 65 -30.37 29.73 -15.12
CA PHE A 65 -31.65 29.86 -15.84
C PHE A 65 -32.46 31.13 -15.50
N GLY A 66 -31.93 32.03 -14.65
CA GLY A 66 -32.60 33.26 -14.25
C GLY A 66 -33.84 33.02 -13.39
N GLU A 67 -34.91 33.75 -13.68
CA GLU A 67 -36.16 33.73 -12.91
C GLU A 67 -37.07 32.55 -13.25
N GLU A 68 -36.60 31.54 -14.02
CA GLU A 68 -37.38 30.36 -14.27
C GLU A 68 -37.67 29.60 -12.97
N LYS A 69 -38.91 29.08 -12.86
CA LYS A 69 -39.28 28.20 -11.73
C LYS A 69 -38.36 26.97 -11.69
N PHE A 70 -37.83 26.64 -10.50
CA PHE A 70 -36.96 25.51 -10.30
C PHE A 70 -37.54 24.23 -10.90
N ASN A 71 -36.76 23.57 -11.75
CA ASN A 71 -37.07 22.28 -12.38
C ASN A 71 -35.95 21.28 -12.07
N GLU A 72 -36.30 20.29 -11.29
CA GLU A 72 -35.32 19.29 -10.83
C GLU A 72 -34.72 18.48 -11.99
N THR A 73 -35.52 18.16 -13.02
CA THR A 73 -35.02 17.42 -14.20
C THR A 73 -34.01 18.25 -14.98
N LYS A 74 -34.26 19.55 -15.20
CA LYS A 74 -33.30 20.46 -15.83
C LYS A 74 -32.02 20.57 -15.01
N TYR A 75 -32.12 20.70 -13.68
CA TYR A 75 -30.97 20.73 -12.78
C TYR A 75 -30.10 19.47 -12.89
N TRP A 76 -30.72 18.28 -12.87
CA TRP A 76 -29.97 17.03 -13.03
C TRP A 76 -29.34 16.88 -14.42
N LYS A 77 -30.00 17.35 -15.47
CA LYS A 77 -29.43 17.36 -16.83
C LYS A 77 -28.21 18.27 -16.88
N LEU A 78 -28.28 19.46 -16.31
CA LEU A 78 -27.20 20.43 -16.22
C LEU A 78 -25.98 19.87 -15.49
N THR A 79 -26.15 19.36 -14.26
CA THR A 79 -25.07 18.80 -13.45
C THR A 79 -24.47 17.53 -14.07
N SER A 80 -25.28 16.72 -14.75
CA SER A 80 -24.80 15.57 -15.53
C SER A 80 -23.99 16.00 -16.75
N GLY A 81 -24.35 17.10 -17.40
CA GLY A 81 -23.62 17.69 -18.51
C GLY A 81 -22.19 18.06 -18.10
N LEU A 82 -22.03 18.82 -17.02
CA LEU A 82 -20.71 19.19 -16.51
C LEU A 82 -19.92 17.96 -16.01
N SER A 83 -20.59 17.02 -15.33
CA SER A 83 -19.92 15.79 -14.91
C SER A 83 -19.33 14.99 -16.06
N LYS A 84 -20.04 14.91 -17.21
CA LYS A 84 -19.54 14.24 -18.40
C LYS A 84 -18.35 14.97 -19.04
N LEU A 85 -18.32 16.30 -18.95
CA LEU A 85 -17.18 17.08 -19.43
C LEU A 85 -15.95 16.89 -18.55
N ILE A 86 -16.12 16.85 -17.24
CA ILE A 86 -15.04 16.51 -16.29
C ILE A 86 -14.50 15.11 -16.57
N ASP A 87 -15.37 14.10 -16.77
CA ASP A 87 -14.93 12.75 -17.15
C ASP A 87 -14.08 12.78 -18.44
N LYS A 88 -14.50 13.54 -19.45
CA LYS A 88 -13.75 13.69 -20.71
C LYS A 88 -12.41 14.41 -20.53
N TYR A 89 -12.39 15.45 -19.70
CA TYR A 89 -11.17 16.18 -19.36
C TYR A 89 -10.15 15.27 -18.67
N LEU A 90 -10.58 14.48 -17.68
CA LEU A 90 -9.71 13.52 -17.01
C LEU A 90 -9.17 12.44 -17.96
N MET A 91 -10.01 11.95 -18.90
CA MET A 91 -9.54 11.03 -19.97
C MET A 91 -8.51 11.69 -20.86
N TYR A 92 -8.72 12.96 -21.24
CA TYR A 92 -7.78 13.72 -22.07
C TYR A 92 -6.45 13.94 -21.34
N GLN A 93 -6.49 14.31 -20.08
CA GLN A 93 -5.28 14.46 -19.24
C GLN A 93 -4.48 13.17 -19.12
N PHE A 94 -5.17 12.02 -18.94
CA PHE A 94 -4.52 10.72 -18.92
C PHE A 94 -3.89 10.40 -20.28
N TYR A 95 -4.61 10.65 -21.38
CA TYR A 95 -4.12 10.45 -22.74
C TYR A 95 -2.86 11.27 -23.01
N GLU A 96 -2.81 12.54 -22.61
CA GLU A 96 -1.64 13.41 -22.81
C GLU A 96 -0.40 12.95 -22.03
N LYS A 97 -0.58 12.28 -20.90
CA LYS A 97 0.53 11.78 -20.07
C LYS A 97 1.10 10.43 -20.53
N ASP A 98 0.33 9.62 -21.29
CA ASP A 98 0.75 8.28 -21.72
C ASP A 98 1.16 8.27 -23.20
N SER A 99 2.45 8.48 -23.46
CA SER A 99 2.99 8.50 -24.82
C SER A 99 2.87 7.15 -25.54
N TYR A 100 2.86 6.01 -24.85
CA TYR A 100 2.65 4.70 -25.49
C TYR A 100 1.20 4.52 -25.92
N TYR A 101 0.26 4.94 -25.09
CA TYR A 101 -1.15 4.88 -25.42
C TYR A 101 -1.48 5.77 -26.61
N GLN A 102 -0.94 7.01 -26.63
CA GLN A 102 -1.07 7.92 -27.78
C GLN A 102 -0.56 7.31 -29.07
N LYS A 103 0.67 6.77 -29.05
CA LYS A 103 1.31 6.20 -30.24
C LYS A 103 0.59 4.96 -30.76
N ASN A 104 0.14 4.07 -29.86
CA ASN A 104 -0.62 2.88 -30.26
C ASN A 104 -1.98 3.24 -30.86
N LEU A 105 -2.68 4.23 -30.30
CA LEU A 105 -3.94 4.73 -30.85
C LEU A 105 -3.73 5.38 -32.23
N LEU A 106 -2.67 6.18 -32.37
CA LEU A 106 -2.32 6.81 -33.63
C LEU A 106 -1.92 5.77 -34.69
N LEU A 107 -1.23 4.71 -34.27
CA LEU A 107 -0.86 3.60 -35.16
C LEU A 107 -2.12 2.90 -35.71
N ASP A 108 -3.13 2.66 -34.88
CA ASP A 108 -4.42 2.10 -35.31
C ASP A 108 -5.16 3.04 -36.29
N ILE A 109 -5.14 4.35 -36.02
CA ILE A 109 -5.71 5.36 -36.93
C ILE A 109 -5.00 5.33 -38.31
N TYR A 110 -3.69 5.26 -38.35
CA TYR A 110 -2.95 5.20 -39.61
C TYR A 110 -3.22 3.90 -40.35
N ARG A 111 -3.33 2.77 -39.67
CA ARG A 111 -3.73 1.49 -40.25
C ARG A 111 -5.11 1.57 -40.88
N THR A 112 -6.11 2.02 -40.11
CA THR A 112 -7.52 2.06 -40.55
C THR A 112 -7.78 3.09 -41.66
N ARG A 113 -6.97 4.16 -41.70
CA ARG A 113 -7.02 5.18 -42.74
C ARG A 113 -6.15 4.87 -43.97
N ASN A 114 -5.46 3.71 -43.97
CA ASN A 114 -4.57 3.26 -45.03
C ASN A 114 -3.49 4.30 -45.38
N VAL A 115 -2.69 4.73 -44.42
CA VAL A 115 -1.59 5.71 -44.59
C VAL A 115 -0.24 5.04 -44.31
N PRO A 116 0.27 4.20 -45.25
CA PRO A 116 1.38 3.27 -45.02
C PRO A 116 2.68 3.95 -44.57
N LYS A 117 3.09 5.04 -45.19
CA LYS A 117 4.34 5.75 -44.83
C LYS A 117 4.34 6.23 -43.36
N LEU A 118 3.21 6.75 -42.87
CA LEU A 118 3.10 7.22 -41.50
C LEU A 118 3.05 6.05 -40.51
N PHE A 119 2.33 4.98 -40.88
CA PHE A 119 2.29 3.75 -40.09
C PHE A 119 3.69 3.17 -39.89
N GLU A 120 4.48 3.00 -40.94
CA GLU A 120 5.83 2.44 -40.86
C GLU A 120 6.78 3.33 -40.05
N THR A 121 6.69 4.66 -40.22
CA THR A 121 7.52 5.60 -39.46
C THR A 121 7.23 5.52 -37.99
N LEU A 122 5.96 5.59 -37.60
CA LEU A 122 5.52 5.50 -36.21
C LEU A 122 5.81 4.12 -35.62
N SER A 123 5.63 3.04 -36.39
CA SER A 123 5.96 1.67 -35.99
C SER A 123 7.45 1.52 -35.59
N LYS A 124 8.35 2.10 -36.41
CA LYS A 124 9.80 2.11 -36.09
C LYS A 124 10.11 2.90 -34.82
N GLU A 125 9.44 4.01 -34.60
CA GLU A 125 9.60 4.83 -33.40
C GLU A 125 9.14 4.08 -32.13
N ILE A 126 7.95 3.48 -32.19
CA ILE A 126 7.41 2.66 -31.07
C ILE A 126 8.36 1.50 -30.74
N ARG A 127 8.86 0.80 -31.76
CA ARG A 127 9.80 -0.30 -31.55
C ARG A 127 11.07 0.15 -30.82
N ARG A 128 11.67 1.28 -31.23
CA ARG A 128 12.87 1.83 -30.58
C ARG A 128 12.61 2.19 -29.11
N SER A 129 11.43 2.72 -28.77
CA SER A 129 11.09 3.03 -27.39
C SER A 129 10.98 1.78 -26.53
N PHE A 130 10.45 0.67 -27.05
CA PHE A 130 10.46 -0.62 -26.34
C PHE A 130 11.86 -1.20 -26.13
N ASP A 131 12.77 -1.03 -27.10
CA ASP A 131 14.13 -1.55 -27.00
C ASP A 131 14.93 -0.83 -25.90
N SER A 132 14.63 0.44 -25.62
CA SER A 132 15.26 1.25 -24.57
C SER A 132 14.58 1.18 -23.20
N GLU A 133 13.41 0.54 -23.09
CA GLU A 133 12.63 0.50 -21.85
C GLU A 133 13.30 -0.36 -20.76
N PHE A 134 13.53 0.25 -19.60
CA PHE A 134 14.06 -0.43 -18.42
C PHE A 134 12.94 -1.13 -17.63
N ASN A 135 11.77 -0.47 -17.47
CA ASN A 135 10.66 -0.95 -16.66
C ASN A 135 9.76 -1.93 -17.43
N LYS A 136 10.28 -3.13 -17.71
CA LYS A 136 9.53 -4.20 -18.40
C LYS A 136 8.52 -4.88 -17.47
N GLY A 137 7.54 -4.10 -16.97
CA GLY A 137 6.44 -4.56 -16.13
C GLY A 137 5.19 -4.93 -16.93
N LEU A 138 4.03 -5.01 -16.24
CA LEU A 138 2.75 -5.38 -16.86
C LEU A 138 2.36 -4.47 -18.04
N SER A 139 2.44 -3.15 -17.85
CA SER A 139 2.09 -2.18 -18.89
C SER A 139 2.99 -2.30 -20.12
N PHE A 140 4.28 -2.59 -19.91
CA PHE A 140 5.21 -2.81 -21.02
C PHE A 140 4.79 -3.99 -21.91
N TYR A 141 4.53 -5.16 -21.31
CA TYR A 141 4.14 -6.35 -22.08
C TYR A 141 2.77 -6.19 -22.72
N PHE A 142 1.82 -5.55 -22.04
CA PHE A 142 0.51 -5.22 -22.59
C PHE A 142 0.63 -4.30 -23.82
N ASN A 143 1.34 -3.20 -23.70
CA ASN A 143 1.51 -2.22 -24.77
C ASN A 143 2.27 -2.79 -25.95
N ARG A 144 3.32 -3.61 -25.71
CA ARG A 144 4.10 -4.24 -26.78
C ARG A 144 3.33 -5.35 -27.49
N THR A 145 2.51 -6.11 -26.76
CA THR A 145 1.57 -7.07 -27.37
C THR A 145 0.57 -6.35 -28.28
N HIS A 146 0.00 -5.22 -27.80
CA HIS A 146 -0.93 -4.43 -28.60
C HIS A 146 -0.27 -3.86 -29.86
N TYR A 147 0.96 -3.36 -29.75
CA TYR A 147 1.76 -2.92 -30.90
C TYR A 147 1.95 -4.03 -31.94
N TYR A 148 2.37 -5.23 -31.52
CA TYR A 148 2.54 -6.35 -32.46
C TYR A 148 1.21 -6.79 -33.07
N PHE A 149 0.11 -6.76 -32.34
CA PHE A 149 -1.21 -7.02 -32.88
C PHE A 149 -1.59 -6.04 -33.99
N GLN A 150 -1.36 -4.74 -33.78
CA GLN A 150 -1.59 -3.73 -34.84
C GLN A 150 -0.70 -3.95 -36.08
N LYS A 151 0.57 -4.29 -35.86
CA LYS A 151 1.53 -4.54 -36.91
C LYS A 151 1.18 -5.78 -37.75
N LEU A 152 0.83 -6.88 -37.09
CA LEU A 152 0.38 -8.12 -37.74
C LEU A 152 -0.90 -7.88 -38.55
N SER A 153 -1.84 -7.08 -38.02
CA SER A 153 -3.05 -6.69 -38.74
C SER A 153 -2.80 -5.78 -39.99
N TYR A 154 -1.65 -5.10 -40.02
CA TYR A 154 -1.24 -4.26 -41.14
C TYR A 154 -0.49 -5.05 -42.23
N LEU A 155 0.41 -5.97 -41.84
CA LEU A 155 1.27 -6.69 -42.78
C LEU A 155 0.50 -7.58 -43.76
N GLY A 156 -0.64 -8.13 -43.33
CA GLY A 156 -1.39 -9.07 -44.19
C GLY A 156 -0.54 -10.26 -44.64
N ASP A 157 -0.81 -10.74 -45.86
CA ASP A 157 -0.13 -11.91 -46.43
C ASP A 157 1.13 -11.54 -47.26
N GLU A 158 1.49 -10.27 -47.34
CA GLU A 158 2.53 -9.79 -48.29
C GLU A 158 3.97 -10.06 -47.79
N ASN A 159 4.19 -10.24 -46.49
CA ASN A 159 5.52 -10.49 -45.89
C ASN A 159 5.47 -11.53 -44.78
N ILE A 160 5.40 -12.80 -45.20
CA ILE A 160 5.24 -13.95 -44.31
C ILE A 160 6.42 -14.08 -43.29
N ASP A 161 7.65 -13.79 -43.72
CA ASP A 161 8.83 -13.91 -42.82
C ASP A 161 8.80 -12.89 -41.69
N GLU A 162 8.45 -11.66 -41.98
CA GLU A 162 8.31 -10.60 -40.97
C GLU A 162 7.11 -10.88 -40.06
N PHE A 163 6.01 -11.36 -40.63
CA PHE A 163 4.81 -11.76 -39.90
C PHE A 163 5.14 -12.85 -38.86
N GLU A 164 5.85 -13.90 -39.26
CA GLU A 164 6.25 -15.01 -38.34
C GLU A 164 7.13 -14.52 -37.21
N VAL A 165 8.11 -13.63 -37.49
CA VAL A 165 8.99 -13.07 -36.47
C VAL A 165 8.21 -12.23 -35.43
N ASP A 166 7.29 -11.37 -35.89
CA ASP A 166 6.53 -10.49 -35.06
C ASP A 166 5.44 -11.28 -34.28
N LEU A 167 4.86 -12.32 -34.87
CA LEU A 167 3.95 -13.24 -34.17
C LEU A 167 4.64 -13.96 -33.00
N LYS A 168 5.87 -14.46 -33.19
CA LYS A 168 6.66 -15.09 -32.13
C LYS A 168 6.92 -14.13 -30.98
N LYS A 169 7.26 -12.88 -31.27
CA LYS A 169 7.47 -11.82 -30.25
C LYS A 169 6.18 -11.50 -29.49
N MET A 170 5.07 -11.39 -30.21
CA MET A 170 3.76 -11.18 -29.58
C MET A 170 3.42 -12.30 -28.58
N PHE A 171 3.64 -13.56 -28.96
CA PHE A 171 3.42 -14.70 -28.04
C PHE A 171 4.39 -14.72 -26.88
N GLU A 172 5.65 -14.29 -27.06
CA GLU A 172 6.59 -14.14 -25.95
C GLU A 172 6.11 -13.07 -24.96
N ASP A 173 5.59 -11.95 -25.44
CA ASP A 173 5.05 -10.88 -24.60
C ASP A 173 3.78 -11.29 -23.89
N LEU A 174 2.85 -11.96 -24.55
CA LEU A 174 1.65 -12.52 -23.93
C LEU A 174 2.00 -13.49 -22.79
N ARG A 175 2.98 -14.36 -23.03
CA ARG A 175 3.48 -15.27 -21.98
C ARG A 175 4.05 -14.50 -20.80
N MET A 176 4.89 -13.48 -21.05
CA MET A 176 5.48 -12.67 -19.98
C MET A 176 4.44 -11.83 -19.26
N PHE A 177 3.45 -11.30 -19.96
CA PHE A 177 2.31 -10.60 -19.36
C PHE A 177 1.52 -11.53 -18.44
N PHE A 178 1.21 -12.75 -18.87
CA PHE A 178 0.53 -13.77 -18.08
C PHE A 178 1.33 -14.14 -16.82
N ILE A 179 2.64 -14.41 -16.95
CA ILE A 179 3.53 -14.70 -15.83
C ILE A 179 3.53 -13.55 -14.84
N MET A 180 3.73 -12.31 -15.32
CA MET A 180 3.78 -11.12 -14.48
C MET A 180 2.47 -10.89 -13.72
N THR A 181 1.33 -11.03 -14.40
CA THR A 181 0.00 -10.91 -13.79
C THR A 181 -0.15 -11.89 -12.63
N ASN A 182 0.21 -13.16 -12.84
CA ASN A 182 0.10 -14.19 -11.81
C ASN A 182 1.00 -13.90 -10.60
N ILE A 183 2.31 -13.69 -10.82
CA ILE A 183 3.25 -13.51 -9.71
C ILE A 183 3.01 -12.21 -8.93
N THR A 184 2.61 -11.12 -9.59
CA THR A 184 2.28 -9.86 -8.90
C THR A 184 0.97 -9.97 -8.13
N SER A 185 -0.08 -10.56 -8.71
CA SER A 185 -1.36 -10.76 -8.03
C SER A 185 -1.23 -11.66 -6.80
N VAL A 186 -0.52 -12.78 -6.91
CA VAL A 186 -0.24 -13.66 -5.77
C VAL A 186 0.58 -12.94 -4.71
N SER A 187 1.57 -12.14 -5.12
CA SER A 187 2.36 -11.32 -4.21
C SER A 187 1.50 -10.35 -3.42
N ILE A 188 0.58 -9.64 -4.08
CA ILE A 188 -0.32 -8.66 -3.45
C ILE A 188 -1.29 -9.34 -2.49
N ILE A 189 -2.02 -10.36 -2.95
CA ILE A 189 -3.03 -11.03 -2.12
C ILE A 189 -2.40 -11.69 -0.89
N SER A 190 -1.19 -12.25 -1.03
CA SER A 190 -0.48 -12.87 0.09
C SER A 190 -0.02 -11.89 1.19
N ASN A 191 -0.08 -10.59 0.95
CA ASN A 191 0.13 -9.56 1.97
C ASN A 191 -1.12 -9.36 2.85
N PHE A 192 -2.30 -9.63 2.30
CA PHE A 192 -3.58 -9.45 3.01
C PHE A 192 -4.14 -10.77 3.57
N LYS A 193 -3.86 -11.90 2.94
CA LYS A 193 -4.35 -13.23 3.34
C LYS A 193 -3.17 -14.12 3.68
N GLU A 194 -2.95 -14.34 4.97
CA GLU A 194 -1.91 -15.26 5.44
C GLU A 194 -2.16 -16.67 4.90
N GLY A 195 -1.09 -17.32 4.47
CA GLY A 195 -1.17 -18.67 3.88
C GLY A 195 -1.62 -18.70 2.42
N PHE A 196 -2.15 -17.64 1.83
CA PHE A 196 -2.64 -17.61 0.44
C PHE A 196 -1.63 -18.15 -0.58
N ILE A 197 -0.33 -17.92 -0.36
CA ILE A 197 0.71 -18.40 -1.27
C ILE A 197 0.74 -19.94 -1.38
N LYS A 198 0.33 -20.67 -0.34
CA LYS A 198 0.19 -22.13 -0.36
C LYS A 198 -1.07 -22.54 -1.11
N ASP A 199 -2.14 -21.77 -0.95
CA ASP A 199 -3.41 -21.99 -1.65
C ASP A 199 -3.28 -21.65 -3.13
N ALA A 200 -2.49 -20.63 -3.48
CA ALA A 200 -2.25 -20.19 -4.86
C ALA A 200 -1.78 -21.35 -5.76
N LYS A 201 -1.01 -22.30 -5.23
CA LYS A 201 -0.61 -23.50 -5.97
C LYS A 201 -1.78 -24.37 -6.43
N LYS A 202 -2.91 -24.32 -5.71
CA LYS A 202 -4.11 -25.12 -6.00
C LYS A 202 -5.18 -24.32 -6.74
N GLU A 203 -5.28 -23.04 -6.43
CA GLU A 203 -6.38 -22.17 -6.88
C GLU A 203 -6.01 -21.36 -8.14
N ILE A 204 -4.74 -21.04 -8.33
CA ILE A 204 -4.29 -20.23 -9.48
C ILE A 204 -3.81 -21.13 -10.61
N TRP A 205 -4.50 -21.01 -11.73
CA TRP A 205 -4.20 -21.79 -12.93
C TRP A 205 -2.75 -21.60 -13.40
N MET A 206 -2.05 -22.71 -13.65
CA MET A 206 -0.66 -22.78 -14.11
C MET A 206 0.37 -22.13 -13.16
N PHE A 207 0.07 -21.96 -11.87
CA PHE A 207 1.02 -21.29 -10.97
C PHE A 207 2.29 -22.13 -10.74
N ASP A 208 2.17 -23.46 -10.60
CA ASP A 208 3.33 -24.34 -10.43
C ASP A 208 4.16 -24.41 -11.73
N GLU A 209 3.54 -24.43 -12.90
CA GLU A 209 4.21 -24.39 -14.20
C GLU A 209 4.97 -23.08 -14.41
N ILE A 210 4.38 -21.96 -13.96
CA ILE A 210 5.06 -20.65 -13.97
C ILE A 210 6.31 -20.69 -13.09
N LEU A 211 6.22 -21.24 -11.88
CA LEU A 211 7.37 -21.35 -10.97
C LEU A 211 8.45 -22.25 -11.54
N GLU A 212 8.07 -23.35 -12.15
CA GLU A 212 8.98 -24.28 -12.82
C GLU A 212 9.69 -23.60 -14.01
N TYR A 213 8.93 -22.90 -14.86
CA TYR A 213 9.48 -22.12 -15.97
C TYR A 213 10.49 -21.09 -15.51
N LEU A 214 10.13 -20.28 -14.49
CA LEU A 214 11.00 -19.24 -13.96
C LEU A 214 12.27 -19.83 -13.30
N THR A 215 12.13 -20.97 -12.66
CA THR A 215 13.27 -21.68 -12.05
C THR A 215 14.23 -22.21 -13.10
N LYS A 216 13.72 -22.89 -14.14
CA LYS A 216 14.52 -23.42 -15.25
C LYS A 216 15.21 -22.32 -16.06
N ASN A 217 14.54 -21.18 -16.23
CA ASN A 217 15.03 -20.07 -17.03
C ASN A 217 15.62 -18.91 -16.19
N LYS A 218 15.96 -19.17 -14.92
CA LYS A 218 16.35 -18.15 -13.94
C LYS A 218 17.42 -17.18 -14.46
N ASN A 219 18.49 -17.68 -15.09
CA ASN A 219 19.58 -16.85 -15.58
C ASN A 219 19.18 -15.96 -16.75
N LYS A 220 18.33 -16.47 -17.66
CA LYS A 220 17.78 -15.70 -18.78
C LYS A 220 16.87 -14.61 -18.25
N VAL A 221 15.93 -14.95 -17.36
CA VAL A 221 14.99 -14.00 -16.76
C VAL A 221 15.74 -12.91 -15.96
N LYS A 222 16.76 -13.29 -15.20
CA LYS A 222 17.62 -12.34 -14.47
C LYS A 222 18.27 -11.30 -15.39
N LYS A 223 18.69 -11.69 -16.60
CA LYS A 223 19.36 -10.82 -17.57
C LYS A 223 18.39 -9.99 -18.40
N GLU A 224 17.30 -10.58 -18.86
CA GLU A 224 16.42 -9.98 -19.86
C GLU A 224 15.19 -9.29 -19.25
N ASN A 225 14.72 -9.77 -18.09
CA ASN A 225 13.45 -9.37 -17.47
C ASN A 225 13.61 -9.18 -15.97
N HIS A 226 14.44 -8.21 -15.59
CA HIS A 226 14.84 -8.00 -14.18
C HIS A 226 13.65 -7.76 -13.23
N ILE A 227 12.55 -7.13 -13.70
CA ILE A 227 11.34 -6.92 -12.88
C ILE A 227 10.64 -8.25 -12.61
N VAL A 228 10.45 -9.09 -13.64
CA VAL A 228 9.91 -10.45 -13.47
C VAL A 228 10.78 -11.23 -12.49
N TYR A 229 12.09 -11.08 -12.59
CA TYR A 229 13.04 -11.74 -11.68
C TYR A 229 12.87 -11.28 -10.24
N ILE A 230 12.69 -9.97 -9.97
CA ILE A 230 12.44 -9.44 -8.63
C ILE A 230 11.14 -10.05 -8.05
N PHE A 231 10.04 -10.04 -8.81
CA PHE A 231 8.78 -10.64 -8.34
C PHE A 231 8.88 -12.15 -8.16
N PHE A 232 9.65 -12.83 -8.99
CA PHE A 232 9.96 -14.25 -8.77
C PHE A 232 10.69 -14.46 -7.43
N LEU A 233 11.70 -13.65 -7.10
CA LEU A 233 12.38 -13.71 -5.81
C LEU A 233 11.42 -13.41 -4.66
N ILE A 234 10.50 -12.44 -4.80
CA ILE A 234 9.45 -12.13 -3.82
C ILE A 234 8.59 -13.37 -3.56
N ILE A 235 8.16 -14.08 -4.61
CA ILE A 235 7.41 -15.33 -4.45
C ILE A 235 8.24 -16.39 -3.71
N LEU A 236 9.53 -16.52 -4.04
CA LEU A 236 10.40 -17.50 -3.38
C LEU A 236 10.59 -17.23 -1.88
N ILE A 237 10.73 -15.97 -1.44
CA ILE A 237 10.83 -15.64 0.00
C ILE A 237 9.50 -15.81 0.73
N LYS A 238 8.36 -15.67 0.04
CA LYS A 238 7.03 -15.94 0.60
C LYS A 238 6.76 -17.46 0.73
N LEU A 239 7.21 -18.26 -0.23
CA LEU A 239 7.09 -19.72 -0.19
C LEU A 239 8.01 -20.34 0.86
N ASP A 240 9.23 -19.84 0.98
CA ASP A 240 10.24 -20.32 1.91
C ASP A 240 10.96 -19.14 2.59
N PRO A 241 10.40 -18.64 3.71
CA PRO A 241 10.99 -17.52 4.45
C PRO A 241 12.40 -17.77 5.00
N ALA A 242 12.88 -19.04 5.02
CA ALA A 242 14.24 -19.36 5.46
C ALA A 242 15.31 -18.92 4.44
N LYS A 243 14.93 -18.72 3.18
CA LYS A 243 15.85 -18.34 2.09
C LYS A 243 16.14 -16.84 2.06
N GLU A 244 16.66 -16.28 3.15
CA GLU A 244 16.96 -14.85 3.32
C GLU A 244 17.86 -14.27 2.22
N LYS A 245 18.69 -15.08 1.56
CA LYS A 245 19.54 -14.61 0.46
C LYS A 245 18.78 -13.92 -0.67
N PHE A 246 17.54 -14.32 -0.93
CA PHE A 246 16.72 -13.70 -1.98
C PHE A 246 16.20 -12.32 -1.54
N TYR A 247 15.90 -12.13 -0.26
CA TYR A 247 15.59 -10.80 0.29
C TYR A 247 16.75 -9.82 0.06
N PHE A 248 17.95 -10.23 0.42
CA PHE A 248 19.14 -9.37 0.24
C PHE A 248 19.48 -9.17 -1.25
N GLU A 249 19.26 -10.16 -2.11
CA GLU A 249 19.43 -9.98 -3.57
C GLU A 249 18.45 -8.94 -4.14
N ILE A 250 17.20 -8.89 -3.67
CA ILE A 250 16.24 -7.85 -4.05
C ILE A 250 16.72 -6.48 -3.53
N LYS A 251 17.14 -6.41 -2.27
CA LYS A 251 17.64 -5.17 -1.63
C LYS A 251 18.84 -4.60 -2.38
N ASP A 252 19.81 -5.42 -2.75
CA ASP A 252 20.99 -5.00 -3.51
C ASP A 252 20.61 -4.43 -4.88
N ARG A 253 19.63 -5.02 -5.56
CA ARG A 253 19.11 -4.49 -6.83
C ARG A 253 18.42 -3.14 -6.64
N LEU A 254 17.61 -2.99 -5.59
CA LEU A 254 17.00 -1.71 -5.27
C LEU A 254 18.05 -0.64 -4.97
N HIS A 255 19.13 -1.00 -4.27
CA HIS A 255 20.21 -0.05 -3.99
C HIS A 255 20.88 0.46 -5.27
N ASN A 256 21.09 -0.41 -6.25
CA ASN A 256 21.82 -0.07 -7.49
C ASN A 256 20.92 0.63 -8.55
N ASP A 257 19.62 0.34 -8.58
CA ASP A 257 18.73 0.73 -9.67
C ASP A 257 17.47 1.46 -9.20
N ARG A 258 17.37 1.88 -7.94
CA ARG A 258 16.16 2.48 -7.34
C ARG A 258 15.54 3.58 -8.20
N ASP A 259 16.36 4.50 -8.67
CA ASP A 259 15.93 5.67 -9.41
C ASP A 259 15.39 5.35 -10.83
N LYS A 260 15.63 4.12 -11.29
CA LYS A 260 15.14 3.63 -12.58
C LYS A 260 13.75 2.98 -12.49
N TYR A 261 13.29 2.62 -11.28
CA TYR A 261 11.97 2.02 -11.11
C TYR A 261 10.87 3.08 -11.09
N SER A 262 9.74 2.77 -11.72
CA SER A 262 8.55 3.62 -11.56
C SER A 262 8.10 3.62 -10.09
N ILE A 263 7.51 4.73 -9.65
CA ILE A 263 7.01 4.94 -8.28
C ILE A 263 6.12 3.77 -7.81
N ASN A 264 5.18 3.33 -8.66
CA ASN A 264 4.26 2.24 -8.31
C ASN A 264 4.99 0.90 -8.16
N LEU A 265 5.97 0.62 -9.03
CA LEU A 265 6.76 -0.61 -8.98
C LEU A 265 7.65 -0.63 -7.74
N LEU A 266 8.34 0.47 -7.45
CA LEU A 266 9.18 0.63 -6.27
C LEU A 266 8.36 0.40 -4.98
N ARG A 267 7.18 1.03 -4.89
CA ARG A 267 6.25 0.84 -3.77
C ARG A 267 5.88 -0.63 -3.58
N HIS A 268 5.50 -1.34 -4.65
CA HIS A 268 5.14 -2.76 -4.57
C HIS A 268 6.30 -3.63 -4.06
N ILE A 269 7.52 -3.38 -4.53
CA ILE A 269 8.69 -4.13 -4.07
C ILE A 269 8.96 -3.86 -2.58
N LEU A 270 8.95 -2.58 -2.17
CA LEU A 270 9.22 -2.17 -0.78
C LEU A 270 8.19 -2.73 0.20
N ILE A 271 6.90 -2.73 -0.15
CA ILE A 271 5.84 -3.34 0.68
C ILE A 271 6.13 -4.82 0.91
N ASN A 272 6.49 -5.58 -0.12
CA ASN A 272 6.80 -7.00 0.03
C ASN A 272 8.06 -7.25 0.88
N LEU A 273 9.07 -6.40 0.76
CA LEU A 273 10.26 -6.46 1.62
C LEU A 273 9.92 -6.09 3.07
N PHE A 274 9.07 -5.09 3.28
CA PHE A 274 8.58 -4.70 4.60
C PHE A 274 7.83 -5.85 5.28
N ASP A 275 6.85 -6.44 4.62
CA ASP A 275 6.09 -7.57 5.16
C ASP A 275 6.98 -8.76 5.51
N TYR A 276 7.94 -9.07 4.64
CA TYR A 276 8.93 -10.11 4.93
C TYR A 276 9.79 -9.77 6.14
N ALA A 277 10.29 -8.54 6.22
CA ALA A 277 11.15 -8.10 7.32
C ALA A 277 10.40 -8.11 8.66
N VAL A 278 9.14 -7.62 8.68
CA VAL A 278 8.27 -7.70 9.86
C VAL A 278 8.05 -9.16 10.27
N LYS A 279 7.73 -10.05 9.34
CA LYS A 279 7.54 -11.47 9.63
C LYS A 279 8.81 -12.11 10.20
N LYS A 280 9.98 -11.80 9.66
CA LYS A 280 11.28 -12.27 10.20
C LYS A 280 11.55 -11.72 11.59
N PHE A 281 11.25 -10.46 11.84
CA PHE A 281 11.42 -9.84 13.15
C PHE A 281 10.49 -10.48 14.20
N ILE A 282 9.19 -10.62 13.91
CA ILE A 282 8.24 -11.24 14.85
C ILE A 282 8.46 -12.74 15.07
N THR A 283 9.29 -13.39 14.24
CA THR A 283 9.73 -14.79 14.44
C THR A 283 11.14 -14.89 15.06
N GLY A 284 11.69 -13.79 15.57
CA GLY A 284 12.90 -13.76 16.39
C GLY A 284 14.18 -13.34 15.72
N ASN A 285 14.14 -12.96 14.44
CA ASN A 285 15.33 -12.48 13.77
C ASN A 285 15.51 -10.97 13.94
N GLU A 286 16.11 -10.56 15.05
CA GLU A 286 16.27 -9.14 15.47
C GLU A 286 16.98 -8.26 14.44
N LYS A 287 17.86 -8.81 13.60
CA LYS A 287 18.55 -8.01 12.57
C LYS A 287 17.54 -7.35 11.60
N PHE A 288 16.35 -7.93 11.44
CA PHE A 288 15.31 -7.39 10.58
C PHE A 288 14.63 -6.15 11.13
N LEU A 289 14.79 -5.80 12.41
CA LEU A 289 14.32 -4.52 12.94
C LEU A 289 15.01 -3.33 12.22
N LYS A 290 16.33 -3.45 11.97
CA LYS A 290 17.07 -2.46 11.16
C LYS A 290 16.63 -2.44 9.71
N GLU A 291 16.28 -3.60 9.14
CA GLU A 291 15.76 -3.68 7.78
C GLU A 291 14.39 -3.00 7.65
N ILE A 292 13.48 -3.20 8.62
CA ILE A 292 12.18 -2.52 8.68
C ILE A 292 12.37 -1.00 8.69
N TYR A 293 13.24 -0.49 9.55
CA TYR A 293 13.55 0.94 9.64
C TYR A 293 14.11 1.47 8.31
N PHE A 294 15.08 0.78 7.72
CA PHE A 294 15.65 1.15 6.43
C PHE A 294 14.60 1.25 5.33
N ILE A 295 13.71 0.25 5.21
CA ILE A 295 12.63 0.25 4.20
C ILE A 295 11.70 1.44 4.40
N ASN A 296 11.31 1.72 5.65
CA ASN A 296 10.43 2.85 5.96
C ASN A 296 11.07 4.20 5.63
N LYS A 297 12.37 4.36 5.86
CA LYS A 297 13.11 5.56 5.43
C LYS A 297 13.11 5.70 3.90
N VAL A 298 13.35 4.63 3.17
CA VAL A 298 13.29 4.65 1.70
C VAL A 298 11.87 4.99 1.21
N MET A 299 10.82 4.48 1.86
CA MET A 299 9.44 4.82 1.52
C MET A 299 9.13 6.29 1.80
N ASP A 300 9.60 6.83 2.92
CA ASP A 300 9.41 8.23 3.29
C ASP A 300 10.17 9.18 2.34
N GLU A 301 11.44 8.93 2.07
CA GLU A 301 12.29 9.70 1.16
C GLU A 301 11.77 9.77 -0.28
N ASN A 302 11.01 8.75 -0.72
CA ASN A 302 10.45 8.68 -2.07
C ASN A 302 8.94 8.96 -2.10
N GLU A 303 8.37 9.51 -1.05
CA GLU A 303 6.93 9.86 -0.93
C GLU A 303 5.99 8.66 -1.18
N LEU A 304 6.43 7.45 -0.79
CA LEU A 304 5.71 6.20 -1.03
C LEU A 304 4.82 5.77 0.15
N THR A 305 4.86 6.50 1.25
CA THR A 305 4.19 6.17 2.52
C THR A 305 2.66 6.24 2.42
N LEU A 306 2.13 7.12 1.57
CA LEU A 306 0.69 7.28 1.40
C LEU A 306 0.12 6.40 0.31
N PHE A 307 -1.08 5.86 0.54
CA PHE A 307 -1.92 5.18 -0.44
C PHE A 307 -3.04 6.14 -0.89
N GLY A 308 -2.77 6.92 -1.93
CA GLY A 308 -3.61 8.06 -2.26
C GLY A 308 -3.51 9.14 -1.17
N GLU A 309 -4.65 9.53 -0.59
CA GLU A 309 -4.72 10.55 0.46
C GLU A 309 -4.66 9.98 1.88
N PHE A 310 -4.43 8.68 2.05
CA PHE A 310 -4.51 8.00 3.36
C PHE A 310 -3.25 7.21 3.68
N ILE A 311 -2.99 7.08 4.98
CA ILE A 311 -2.07 6.08 5.53
C ILE A 311 -2.89 4.99 6.23
N GLN A 312 -2.55 3.72 5.95
CA GLN A 312 -3.18 2.61 6.66
C GLN A 312 -2.76 2.62 8.14
N GLY A 313 -3.74 2.55 9.06
CA GLY A 313 -3.46 2.68 10.49
C GLY A 313 -2.49 1.63 11.03
N GLY A 314 -2.66 0.35 10.66
CA GLY A 314 -1.75 -0.73 11.05
C GLY A 314 -0.31 -0.49 10.59
N TYR A 315 -0.12 -0.01 9.36
CA TYR A 315 1.20 0.36 8.84
C TYR A 315 1.78 1.55 9.61
N PHE A 316 1.00 2.62 9.82
CA PHE A 316 1.41 3.80 10.56
C PHE A 316 1.95 3.44 11.96
N TYR A 317 1.18 2.66 12.73
CA TYR A 317 1.60 2.25 14.06
C TYR A 317 2.83 1.33 14.02
N SER A 318 2.87 0.39 13.09
CA SER A 318 4.01 -0.53 12.91
C SER A 318 5.32 0.24 12.63
N VAL A 319 5.27 1.29 11.82
CA VAL A 319 6.43 2.16 11.55
C VAL A 319 6.90 2.82 12.84
N VAL A 320 6.01 3.45 13.59
CA VAL A 320 6.34 4.13 14.86
C VAL A 320 6.87 3.12 15.90
N GLU A 321 6.19 1.99 16.06
CA GLU A 321 6.60 0.97 17.04
C GLU A 321 7.98 0.41 16.75
N HIS A 322 8.28 0.01 15.53
CA HIS A 322 9.56 -0.57 15.18
C HIS A 322 10.70 0.46 15.24
N SER A 323 10.43 1.71 14.88
CA SER A 323 11.42 2.79 14.99
C SER A 323 11.72 3.12 16.45
N ALA A 324 10.70 3.22 17.30
CA ALA A 324 10.87 3.43 18.74
C ALA A 324 11.62 2.27 19.40
N LEU A 325 11.29 1.01 19.04
CA LEU A 325 12.02 -0.19 19.51
C LEU A 325 13.50 -0.21 19.09
N LEU A 326 13.83 0.39 17.95
CA LEU A 326 15.22 0.52 17.48
C LEU A 326 15.97 1.65 18.20
N GLY A 327 15.26 2.55 18.89
CA GLY A 327 15.81 3.73 19.55
C GLY A 327 15.80 4.99 18.66
N GLU A 328 15.22 4.92 17.46
CA GLU A 328 15.11 6.04 16.52
C GLU A 328 13.88 6.92 16.85
N ILE A 329 13.92 7.49 18.07
CA ILE A 329 12.77 8.20 18.67
C ILE A 329 12.45 9.48 17.90
N GLU A 330 13.45 10.30 17.60
CA GLU A 330 13.26 11.58 16.89
C GLU A 330 12.56 11.35 15.54
N TRP A 331 13.04 10.34 14.78
CA TRP A 331 12.41 10.01 13.50
C TRP A 331 10.98 9.48 13.67
N ALA A 332 10.69 8.72 14.72
CA ALA A 332 9.34 8.26 15.02
C ALA A 332 8.38 9.42 15.31
N GLU A 333 8.83 10.44 16.05
CA GLU A 333 8.06 11.66 16.32
C GLU A 333 7.83 12.51 15.06
N GLU A 334 8.87 12.68 14.22
CA GLU A 334 8.75 13.33 12.92
C GLU A 334 7.72 12.62 12.03
N PHE A 335 7.76 11.28 12.00
CA PHE A 335 6.81 10.47 11.24
C PHE A 335 5.38 10.64 11.73
N ILE A 336 5.15 10.66 13.05
CA ILE A 336 3.84 10.95 13.66
C ILE A 336 3.33 12.34 13.22
N GLY A 337 4.19 13.36 13.29
CA GLY A 337 3.85 14.74 12.90
C GLY A 337 3.52 14.87 11.41
N LYS A 338 4.31 14.21 10.55
CA LYS A 338 4.16 14.27 9.09
C LYS A 338 2.91 13.52 8.60
N TYR A 339 2.69 12.33 9.11
CA TYR A 339 1.71 11.39 8.55
C TYR A 339 0.43 11.22 9.37
N GLY A 340 0.39 11.62 10.62
CA GLY A 340 -0.77 11.42 11.49
C GLY A 340 -2.07 12.05 10.98
N LYS A 341 -1.99 13.17 10.27
CA LYS A 341 -3.14 13.85 9.65
C LYS A 341 -3.82 13.03 8.53
N TYR A 342 -3.10 12.08 7.94
CA TYR A 342 -3.58 11.22 6.85
C TYR A 342 -4.22 9.92 7.36
N LEU A 343 -4.28 9.69 8.68
CA LEU A 343 -5.08 8.62 9.26
C LEU A 343 -6.57 8.88 9.01
N ASN A 344 -7.35 7.80 8.84
CA ASN A 344 -8.79 7.90 8.70
C ASN A 344 -9.40 8.59 9.94
N GLU A 345 -10.35 9.49 9.73
CA GLU A 345 -10.98 10.31 10.76
C GLU A 345 -11.59 9.46 11.90
N ASP A 346 -12.16 8.30 11.59
CA ASP A 346 -12.84 7.44 12.56
C ASP A 346 -11.94 6.93 13.69
N TYR A 347 -10.62 6.79 13.44
CA TYR A 347 -9.66 6.29 14.44
C TYR A 347 -8.38 7.12 14.54
N ARG A 348 -8.33 8.32 13.91
CA ARG A 348 -7.14 9.18 13.89
C ARG A 348 -6.64 9.52 15.28
N GLU A 349 -7.53 9.96 16.14
CA GLU A 349 -7.16 10.36 17.51
C GLU A 349 -6.62 9.16 18.31
N SER A 350 -7.28 8.02 18.24
CA SER A 350 -6.84 6.79 18.90
C SER A 350 -5.50 6.29 18.35
N GLY A 351 -5.32 6.30 17.03
CA GLY A 351 -4.06 5.91 16.38
C GLY A 351 -2.89 6.81 16.77
N LEU A 352 -3.10 8.13 16.80
CA LEU A 352 -2.09 9.12 17.24
C LEU A 352 -1.73 8.93 18.71
N ASN A 353 -2.72 8.75 19.58
CA ASN A 353 -2.47 8.53 21.01
C ASN A 353 -1.72 7.22 21.25
N LEU A 354 -2.07 6.14 20.55
CA LEU A 354 -1.35 4.87 20.68
C LEU A 354 0.12 4.98 20.25
N ALA A 355 0.38 5.69 19.12
CA ALA A 355 1.72 5.94 18.63
C ALA A 355 2.56 6.78 19.61
N LYS A 356 2.00 7.87 20.14
CA LYS A 356 2.65 8.71 21.16
C LYS A 356 2.90 7.94 22.45
N ALA A 357 1.95 7.11 22.87
CA ALA A 357 2.12 6.25 24.04
C ALA A 357 3.32 5.30 23.88
N ARG A 358 3.52 4.74 22.69
CA ARG A 358 4.66 3.88 22.39
C ARG A 358 5.99 4.63 22.49
N VAL A 359 6.08 5.81 21.93
CA VAL A 359 7.27 6.67 22.02
C VAL A 359 7.58 7.03 23.46
N SER A 360 6.60 7.51 24.22
CA SER A 360 6.76 7.83 25.65
C SER A 360 7.23 6.62 26.46
N PHE A 361 6.70 5.42 26.17
CA PHE A 361 7.13 4.19 26.85
C PHE A 361 8.59 3.86 26.61
N GLU A 362 9.09 3.97 25.37
CA GLU A 362 10.50 3.71 25.07
C GLU A 362 11.45 4.77 25.68
N LEU A 363 10.95 5.98 25.91
CA LEU A 363 11.63 7.03 26.67
C LEU A 363 11.60 6.79 28.21
N ASN A 364 10.93 5.73 28.69
CA ASN A 364 10.64 5.45 30.09
C ASN A 364 9.75 6.49 30.79
N ASP A 365 9.03 7.31 30.03
CA ASP A 365 7.98 8.21 30.53
C ASP A 365 6.64 7.47 30.59
N PHE A 366 6.49 6.65 31.64
CA PHE A 366 5.31 5.79 31.80
C PHE A 366 4.05 6.57 32.14
N ASP A 367 4.19 7.77 32.74
CA ASP A 367 3.05 8.62 33.05
C ASP A 367 2.43 9.22 31.79
N SER A 368 3.25 9.81 30.92
CA SER A 368 2.79 10.31 29.62
C SER A 368 2.26 9.18 28.75
N SER A 369 2.91 8.01 28.76
CA SER A 369 2.44 6.83 28.03
C SER A 369 1.03 6.42 28.47
N LEU A 370 0.76 6.31 29.75
CA LEU A 370 -0.58 6.00 30.29
C LEU A 370 -1.60 7.09 30.00
N MET A 371 -1.22 8.36 30.09
CA MET A 371 -2.10 9.49 29.75
C MET A 371 -2.58 9.41 28.29
N HIS A 372 -1.71 9.00 27.37
CA HIS A 372 -2.09 8.76 26.00
C HIS A 372 -2.95 7.51 25.84
N LEU A 373 -2.62 6.39 26.50
CA LEU A 373 -3.36 5.13 26.38
C LEU A 373 -4.81 5.24 26.87
N ILE A 374 -5.11 6.08 27.85
CA ILE A 374 -6.48 6.32 28.36
C ILE A 374 -7.37 6.97 27.29
N LYS A 375 -6.78 7.74 26.35
CA LYS A 375 -7.52 8.42 25.27
C LYS A 375 -7.79 7.51 24.05
N VAL A 376 -7.33 6.26 24.12
CA VAL A 376 -7.50 5.30 23.02
C VAL A 376 -8.80 4.54 23.21
N ASP A 377 -9.78 4.72 22.33
CA ASP A 377 -11.11 4.15 22.43
C ASP A 377 -11.51 3.28 21.23
N ASN A 378 -11.41 3.77 20.02
CA ASN A 378 -11.86 3.08 18.82
C ASN A 378 -10.66 2.50 18.05
N LEU A 379 -10.49 1.18 18.10
CA LEU A 379 -9.35 0.49 17.52
C LEU A 379 -9.79 -0.72 16.68
N ASP A 380 -9.08 -0.94 15.58
CA ASP A 380 -9.12 -2.23 14.88
C ASP A 380 -8.44 -3.34 15.72
N HIS A 381 -8.44 -4.56 15.20
CA HIS A 381 -7.97 -5.73 15.95
C HIS A 381 -6.49 -5.67 16.31
N TYR A 382 -5.65 -5.20 15.42
CA TYR A 382 -4.21 -5.12 15.63
C TYR A 382 -3.87 -4.05 16.68
N PHE A 383 -4.40 -2.87 16.53
CA PHE A 383 -4.24 -1.78 17.49
C PHE A 383 -4.76 -2.14 18.88
N TYR A 384 -5.90 -2.85 18.95
CA TYR A 384 -6.44 -3.29 20.24
C TYR A 384 -5.47 -4.16 21.02
N LEU A 385 -4.84 -5.14 20.38
CA LEU A 385 -3.89 -6.04 21.04
C LEU A 385 -2.60 -5.30 21.42
N SER A 386 -2.05 -4.47 20.55
CA SER A 386 -0.88 -3.63 20.83
C SER A 386 -1.14 -2.67 21.98
N HIS A 387 -2.32 -2.05 22.05
CA HIS A 387 -2.77 -1.23 23.17
C HIS A 387 -2.79 -2.02 24.48
N LYS A 388 -3.35 -3.26 24.50
CA LYS A 388 -3.37 -4.09 25.70
C LYS A 388 -1.97 -4.50 26.16
N VAL A 389 -1.08 -4.81 25.23
CA VAL A 389 0.33 -5.09 25.55
C VAL A 389 0.99 -3.88 26.20
N LEU A 390 0.83 -2.70 25.59
CA LEU A 390 1.47 -1.49 26.10
C LEU A 390 0.90 -1.05 27.47
N LEU A 391 -0.40 -1.23 27.71
CA LEU A 391 -1.01 -1.05 29.03
C LEU A 391 -0.39 -1.98 30.06
N LEU A 392 -0.24 -3.28 29.74
CA LEU A 392 0.36 -4.25 30.66
C LEU A 392 1.80 -3.89 31.00
N GLN A 393 2.58 -3.50 30.00
CA GLN A 393 3.97 -3.08 30.20
C GLN A 393 4.06 -1.84 31.10
N ASN A 394 3.22 -0.80 30.86
CA ASN A 394 3.17 0.40 31.69
C ASN A 394 2.77 0.09 33.14
N PHE A 395 1.71 -0.70 33.37
CA PHE A 395 1.28 -1.07 34.73
C PHE A 395 2.36 -1.86 35.45
N TYR A 396 3.10 -2.72 34.77
CA TYR A 396 4.22 -3.44 35.35
C TYR A 396 5.35 -2.50 35.81
N GLU A 397 5.76 -1.56 34.95
CA GLU A 397 6.81 -0.59 35.27
C GLU A 397 6.40 0.32 36.42
N LYS A 398 5.13 0.69 36.54
CA LYS A 398 4.58 1.47 37.63
C LYS A 398 4.22 0.64 38.85
N LYS A 399 4.42 -0.68 38.82
CA LYS A 399 4.05 -1.63 39.93
C LYS A 399 2.57 -1.65 40.26
N ASP A 400 1.69 -1.26 39.32
CA ASP A 400 0.23 -1.37 39.46
C ASP A 400 -0.23 -2.77 39.05
N PHE A 401 0.00 -3.71 39.95
CA PHE A 401 -0.31 -5.12 39.70
C PHE A 401 -1.81 -5.45 39.74
N GLU A 402 -2.65 -4.58 40.33
CA GLU A 402 -4.11 -4.77 40.36
C GLU A 402 -4.74 -4.56 38.98
N SER A 403 -4.30 -3.54 38.27
CA SER A 403 -4.79 -3.22 36.92
C SER A 403 -4.43 -4.28 35.87
N ILE A 404 -3.33 -5.01 36.07
CA ILE A 404 -2.83 -6.04 35.14
C ILE A 404 -3.85 -7.16 34.94
N ASP A 405 -4.52 -7.68 35.98
CA ASP A 405 -5.43 -8.83 35.85
C ASP A 405 -6.64 -8.50 34.96
N ARG A 406 -7.21 -7.31 35.12
CA ARG A 406 -8.33 -6.83 34.29
C ARG A 406 -7.95 -6.74 32.83
N VAL A 407 -6.75 -6.23 32.52
CA VAL A 407 -6.26 -6.11 31.14
C VAL A 407 -6.02 -7.48 30.52
N LEU A 408 -5.37 -8.41 31.26
CA LEU A 408 -5.14 -9.79 30.81
C LEU A 408 -6.45 -10.53 30.49
N GLU A 409 -7.46 -10.39 31.36
CA GLU A 409 -8.77 -11.02 31.11
C GLU A 409 -9.46 -10.48 29.86
N THR A 410 -9.48 -9.15 29.72
CA THR A 410 -10.12 -8.53 28.55
C THR A 410 -9.41 -8.89 27.26
N ALA A 411 -8.08 -8.90 27.22
CA ALA A 411 -7.28 -9.28 26.08
C ALA A 411 -7.49 -10.75 25.68
N LYS A 412 -7.52 -11.67 26.64
CA LYS A 412 -7.78 -13.10 26.38
C LYS A 412 -9.20 -13.37 25.89
N LYS A 413 -10.21 -12.70 26.48
CA LYS A 413 -11.60 -12.77 26.00
C LYS A 413 -11.73 -12.26 24.56
N TYR A 414 -11.02 -11.18 24.23
CA TYR A 414 -10.99 -10.64 22.89
C TYR A 414 -10.42 -11.63 21.87
N LEU A 415 -9.23 -12.21 22.12
CA LEU A 415 -8.60 -13.20 21.23
C LEU A 415 -9.49 -14.41 20.94
N LYS A 416 -10.23 -14.90 21.95
CA LYS A 416 -11.14 -16.05 21.80
C LYS A 416 -12.34 -15.76 20.87
N ARG A 417 -12.76 -14.50 20.76
CA ARG A 417 -13.97 -14.11 20.01
C ARG A 417 -13.69 -13.71 18.55
N ARG A 418 -12.42 -13.50 18.20
CA ARG A 418 -12.05 -12.97 16.88
C ARG A 418 -11.51 -14.07 15.98
N ILE A 419 -12.30 -14.40 14.95
CA ILE A 419 -11.96 -15.43 13.95
C ILE A 419 -10.99 -14.85 12.91
N GLU A 420 -11.03 -13.54 12.69
CA GLU A 420 -10.27 -12.82 11.65
C GLU A 420 -8.76 -12.73 11.94
N ILE A 421 -8.33 -12.97 13.18
CA ILE A 421 -6.92 -12.97 13.56
C ILE A 421 -6.34 -14.35 13.23
N SER A 422 -5.20 -14.39 12.55
CA SER A 422 -4.54 -15.66 12.21
C SER A 422 -4.16 -16.47 13.46
N ASP A 423 -4.17 -17.78 13.34
CA ASP A 423 -3.85 -18.67 14.46
C ASP A 423 -2.41 -18.48 14.97
N GLU A 424 -1.46 -18.19 14.05
CA GLU A 424 -0.07 -17.88 14.40
C GLU A 424 0.02 -16.60 15.26
N LEU A 425 -0.70 -15.56 14.89
CA LEU A 425 -0.73 -14.30 15.65
C LEU A 425 -1.43 -14.47 16.99
N LYS A 426 -2.54 -15.22 17.02
CA LYS A 426 -3.22 -15.57 18.30
C LYS A 426 -2.29 -16.31 19.24
N GLU A 427 -1.57 -17.34 18.75
CA GLU A 427 -0.63 -18.10 19.57
C GLU A 427 0.47 -17.21 20.16
N ASN A 428 1.02 -16.29 19.38
CA ASN A 428 2.02 -15.33 19.84
C ASN A 428 1.51 -14.45 20.99
N PHE A 429 0.32 -13.87 20.86
CA PHE A 429 -0.26 -13.04 21.93
C PHE A 429 -0.67 -13.88 23.16
N VAL A 430 -1.20 -15.08 22.96
CA VAL A 430 -1.54 -15.98 24.08
C VAL A 430 -0.28 -16.32 24.88
N LYS A 431 0.82 -16.67 24.22
CA LYS A 431 2.10 -16.92 24.90
C LYS A 431 2.58 -15.69 25.66
N PHE A 432 2.53 -14.51 25.03
CA PHE A 432 2.89 -13.27 25.72
C PHE A 432 2.06 -13.07 27.00
N PHE A 433 0.73 -13.18 26.92
CA PHE A 433 -0.15 -12.96 28.09
C PHE A 433 0.04 -14.02 29.18
N ASP A 434 0.34 -15.27 28.80
CA ASP A 434 0.61 -16.34 29.79
C ASP A 434 1.95 -16.11 30.51
N TYR A 435 2.99 -15.75 29.79
CA TYR A 435 4.28 -15.40 30.39
C TYR A 435 4.24 -14.11 31.19
N PHE A 436 3.45 -13.12 30.72
CA PHE A 436 3.23 -11.90 31.51
C PHE A 436 2.56 -12.17 32.84
N ARG A 437 1.58 -13.09 32.90
CA ARG A 437 0.97 -13.53 34.14
C ARG A 437 2.00 -14.20 35.07
N LYS A 438 2.89 -15.04 34.56
CA LYS A 438 3.99 -15.65 35.31
C LYS A 438 4.94 -14.58 35.84
N LEU A 439 5.30 -13.60 35.02
CA LEU A 439 6.16 -12.48 35.40
C LEU A 439 5.54 -11.66 36.56
N LYS A 440 4.26 -11.30 36.46
CA LYS A 440 3.52 -10.64 37.53
C LYS A 440 3.56 -11.45 38.82
N ALA A 441 3.21 -12.74 38.78
CA ALA A 441 3.20 -13.61 39.94
C ALA A 441 4.59 -13.66 40.60
N THR A 442 5.65 -13.77 39.81
CA THR A 442 7.04 -13.76 40.29
C THR A 442 7.41 -12.44 40.97
N ALA A 443 6.97 -11.30 40.38
CA ALA A 443 7.25 -9.98 40.93
C ALA A 443 6.54 -9.71 42.29
N THR A 444 5.32 -10.27 42.46
CA THR A 444 4.50 -10.06 43.68
C THR A 444 4.84 -10.99 44.80
N THR A 445 5.26 -12.24 44.53
CA THR A 445 5.45 -13.27 45.58
C THR A 445 6.88 -13.37 46.13
N ARG A 446 7.85 -12.68 45.53
CA ARG A 446 9.29 -12.70 45.92
C ARG A 446 9.95 -14.08 46.06
N ILE A 447 9.35 -15.15 45.54
CA ILE A 447 9.82 -16.52 45.75
C ILE A 447 10.71 -16.97 44.60
N TYR A 448 11.69 -17.81 44.84
CA TYR A 448 12.64 -18.64 44.07
C TYR A 448 12.32 -18.91 42.57
N LEU A 449 11.21 -18.43 42.05
CA LEU A 449 10.71 -18.63 40.67
C LEU A 449 11.43 -17.77 39.63
N SER A 450 12.15 -16.71 39.99
CA SER A 450 12.72 -15.73 39.05
C SER A 450 13.79 -16.35 38.12
N LYS A 451 14.69 -17.19 38.65
CA LYS A 451 15.70 -17.88 37.81
C LYS A 451 15.07 -18.92 36.87
N ASN A 452 14.00 -19.56 37.32
CA ASN A 452 13.29 -20.55 36.52
C ASN A 452 12.51 -19.87 35.37
N LEU A 453 11.86 -18.74 35.62
CA LEU A 453 11.12 -18.00 34.58
C LEU A 453 12.03 -17.53 33.47
N TYR A 454 13.20 -16.94 33.78
CA TYR A 454 14.16 -16.54 32.75
C TYR A 454 14.64 -17.73 31.92
N LYS A 455 14.95 -18.85 32.55
CA LYS A 455 15.39 -20.07 31.87
C LYS A 455 14.29 -20.65 30.96
N GLU A 456 13.06 -20.68 31.47
CA GLU A 456 11.89 -21.12 30.71
C GLU A 456 11.66 -20.22 29.48
N LEU A 457 11.62 -18.91 29.65
CA LEU A 457 11.49 -17.93 28.56
C LEU A 457 12.61 -18.02 27.51
N SER A 458 13.84 -18.27 27.98
CA SER A 458 15.00 -18.40 27.08
C SER A 458 14.99 -19.68 26.26
N GLY A 459 14.29 -20.73 26.73
CA GLY A 459 14.13 -22.01 26.04
C GLY A 459 12.94 -22.02 25.06
N GLU A 460 12.04 -21.04 25.12
CA GLU A 460 10.89 -20.97 24.26
C GLU A 460 11.26 -20.54 22.83
N LYS A 461 10.53 -21.10 21.87
CA LYS A 461 10.49 -20.54 20.52
C LYS A 461 10.03 -19.07 20.60
N PHE A 462 10.70 -18.21 19.87
CA PHE A 462 10.41 -16.77 19.87
C PHE A 462 8.90 -16.50 19.66
N PHE A 463 8.41 -15.51 20.41
CA PHE A 463 7.08 -14.92 20.29
C PHE A 463 7.13 -13.41 20.50
N ILE A 464 6.10 -12.71 20.08
CA ILE A 464 6.03 -11.23 20.11
C ILE A 464 6.27 -10.69 21.53
N TYR A 465 7.09 -9.64 21.66
CA TYR A 465 7.49 -8.99 22.93
C TYR A 465 8.23 -9.89 23.96
N GLN A 466 8.66 -11.09 23.58
CA GLN A 466 9.43 -11.99 24.45
C GLN A 466 10.68 -11.31 25.03
N LYS A 467 11.33 -10.45 24.26
CA LYS A 467 12.54 -9.73 24.67
C LYS A 467 12.32 -8.84 25.89
N TRP A 468 11.20 -8.14 25.92
CA TRP A 468 10.82 -7.34 27.10
C TRP A 468 10.59 -8.21 28.32
N LEU A 469 9.90 -9.33 28.18
CA LEU A 469 9.70 -10.30 29.26
C LEU A 469 11.01 -10.90 29.77
N LEU A 470 11.94 -11.22 28.85
CA LEU A 470 13.29 -11.70 29.20
C LEU A 470 14.07 -10.63 29.99
N LYS A 471 14.05 -9.37 29.55
CA LYS A 471 14.67 -8.26 30.26
C LYS A 471 14.13 -8.17 31.70
N LYS A 472 12.81 -8.14 31.86
CA LYS A 472 12.17 -8.02 33.19
C LYS A 472 12.35 -9.25 34.08
N SER A 473 12.31 -10.44 33.52
CA SER A 473 12.62 -11.67 34.29
C SER A 473 14.07 -11.72 34.75
N LYS A 474 15.01 -11.20 33.97
CA LYS A 474 16.43 -11.07 34.34
C LYS A 474 16.62 -10.03 35.46
N GLU A 475 15.93 -8.88 35.36
CA GLU A 475 15.95 -7.84 36.40
C GLU A 475 15.47 -8.40 37.76
N LEU A 476 14.40 -9.22 37.77
CA LEU A 476 13.90 -9.90 38.98
C LEU A 476 14.86 -10.96 39.51
N ALA A 477 15.68 -11.59 38.68
CA ALA A 477 16.61 -12.64 39.07
C ALA A 477 17.91 -12.10 39.66
N LEU A 478 18.22 -10.81 39.48
CA LEU A 478 19.39 -10.16 40.05
C LEU A 478 19.11 -9.84 41.55
N PRO A 479 20.08 -10.09 42.45
CA PRO A 479 19.93 -9.67 43.83
C PRO A 479 19.80 -8.14 43.85
N GLN A 480 18.68 -7.64 44.38
CA GLN A 480 18.56 -6.21 44.69
C GLN A 480 19.68 -5.85 45.65
N ARG A 481 20.64 -5.02 45.23
CA ARG A 481 21.57 -4.39 46.17
C ARG A 481 20.73 -3.53 47.11
N LEU A 482 20.64 -3.98 48.36
CA LEU A 482 20.08 -3.24 49.48
C LEU A 482 20.82 -1.92 49.67
#